data_047c536f3ed51cfdb8a44089a0f83f57
#
_entry.id   047c536f3ed51cfdb8a44089a0f83f57
#
_cell.length_a   1.000
_cell.length_b   1.000
_cell.length_c   1.000
_cell.angle_alpha   90.00
_cell.angle_beta   90.00
_cell.angle_gamma   90.00
#
_symmetry.space_group_name_H-M   'P 1'
#
loop_
_entity.id
_entity.type
_entity.pdbx_description
1 polymer ?
#
loop_
_entity_poly.entity_id
_entity_poly.type
_entity_poly.pdbx_seq_one_letter_code
_entity_poly.pdbx_strand_id
1 'polypeptide(L)'
;MDTSFSDYFSFELMWSRIPHLVKKIPITLELAGLAFLVSLFVGLLIAVIRYKKVKILSPIATGFLSLMRGTPMLIQLYVAYYGIPAILRIFNSWGANIEVDVIPKIVYAFLALGLYQAAFTSETFRAALESVDKGEIEAGSAMGMTYGQILRRIIVPEAMGNALPGICNSVIGLVKGTSLASTCGIIEITYQNQILAGRDYRYLEGYVALAIIYWIITIILEKIFKLVEKKFKIPEQPKPVKEAKHGNP
;
A
#
# COMPACT_ATOMS: atom_id res chain seq x y z
N MET A 1 -45.01 17.03 -10.00
CA MET A 1 -44.07 17.29 -8.88
C MET A 1 -42.79 17.82 -9.48
N ASP A 2 -42.61 19.13 -9.45
CA ASP A 2 -41.36 19.73 -9.92
C ASP A 2 -40.30 19.49 -8.83
N THR A 3 -39.54 18.41 -9.00
CA THR A 3 -38.42 18.11 -8.12
C THR A 3 -37.25 19.00 -8.51
N SER A 4 -36.84 19.91 -7.63
CA SER A 4 -35.65 20.75 -7.84
C SER A 4 -34.39 19.96 -7.52
N PHE A 5 -33.25 20.28 -8.17
CA PHE A 5 -31.95 19.70 -7.86
C PHE A 5 -31.59 19.87 -6.37
N SER A 6 -32.00 20.97 -5.74
CA SER A 6 -31.79 21.25 -4.32
C SER A 6 -32.47 20.23 -3.38
N ASP A 7 -33.49 19.51 -3.84
CA ASP A 7 -34.15 18.47 -3.05
C ASP A 7 -33.26 17.23 -2.90
N TYR A 8 -32.37 17.01 -3.85
CA TYR A 8 -31.47 15.86 -3.90
C TYR A 8 -30.06 16.18 -3.43
N PHE A 9 -29.57 17.43 -3.56
CA PHE A 9 -28.21 17.81 -3.23
C PHE A 9 -28.13 19.25 -2.70
N SER A 10 -27.46 19.43 -1.55
CA SER A 10 -27.19 20.74 -0.96
C SER A 10 -25.68 21.00 -0.89
N PHE A 11 -25.22 22.01 -1.65
CA PHE A 11 -23.82 22.47 -1.57
C PHE A 11 -23.47 23.00 -0.17
N GLU A 12 -24.39 23.71 0.48
CA GLU A 12 -24.18 24.24 1.83
C GLU A 12 -23.90 23.11 2.83
N LEU A 13 -24.73 22.05 2.81
CA LEU A 13 -24.54 20.87 3.66
C LEU A 13 -23.23 20.15 3.35
N MET A 14 -22.87 20.01 2.07
CA MET A 14 -21.60 19.42 1.66
C MET A 14 -20.42 20.19 2.27
N TRP A 15 -20.40 21.53 2.11
CA TRP A 15 -19.31 22.34 2.65
C TRP A 15 -19.26 22.34 4.19
N SER A 16 -20.39 22.33 4.87
CA SER A 16 -20.46 22.27 6.33
C SER A 16 -19.85 20.99 6.91
N ARG A 17 -19.85 19.88 6.13
CA ARG A 17 -19.27 18.60 6.57
C ARG A 17 -17.76 18.55 6.46
N ILE A 18 -17.15 19.27 5.51
CA ILE A 18 -15.70 19.22 5.25
C ILE A 18 -14.86 19.42 6.52
N PRO A 19 -15.09 20.42 7.38
CA PRO A 19 -14.30 20.61 8.60
C PRO A 19 -14.35 19.41 9.55
N HIS A 20 -15.49 18.73 9.63
CA HIS A 20 -15.66 17.54 10.48
C HIS A 20 -14.90 16.33 9.92
N LEU A 21 -14.88 16.18 8.60
CA LEU A 21 -14.17 15.10 7.91
C LEU A 21 -12.66 15.32 7.98
N VAL A 22 -12.17 16.53 7.70
CA VAL A 22 -10.75 16.88 7.71
C VAL A 22 -10.10 16.61 9.07
N LYS A 23 -10.84 16.79 10.19
CA LYS A 23 -10.36 16.44 11.54
C LYS A 23 -9.98 14.96 11.69
N LYS A 24 -10.46 14.08 10.81
CA LYS A 24 -10.15 12.64 10.84
C LYS A 24 -9.04 12.22 9.87
N ILE A 25 -8.51 13.14 9.06
CA ILE A 25 -7.35 12.87 8.19
C ILE A 25 -6.17 12.24 8.96
N PRO A 26 -5.78 12.72 10.16
CA PRO A 26 -4.67 12.11 10.88
C PRO A 26 -4.85 10.61 11.13
N ILE A 27 -6.06 10.15 11.51
CA ILE A 27 -6.34 8.73 11.74
C ILE A 27 -6.26 7.92 10.45
N THR A 28 -6.76 8.47 9.33
CA THR A 28 -6.64 7.87 8.01
C THR A 28 -5.18 7.70 7.58
N LEU A 29 -4.35 8.74 7.80
CA LEU A 29 -2.93 8.70 7.47
C LEU A 29 -2.13 7.80 8.42
N GLU A 30 -2.46 7.76 9.70
CA GLU A 30 -1.88 6.84 10.69
C GLU A 30 -2.14 5.39 10.28
N LEU A 31 -3.40 5.04 9.99
CA LEU A 31 -3.79 3.71 9.55
C LEU A 31 -3.05 3.31 8.27
N ALA A 32 -3.00 4.20 7.27
CA ALA A 32 -2.28 3.96 6.03
C ALA A 32 -0.77 3.81 6.25
N GLY A 33 -0.18 4.65 7.11
CA GLY A 33 1.25 4.61 7.44
C GLY A 33 1.65 3.31 8.15
N LEU A 34 0.88 2.88 9.16
CA LEU A 34 1.13 1.61 9.86
C LEU A 34 0.98 0.41 8.91
N ALA A 35 -0.07 0.40 8.09
CA ALA A 35 -0.27 -0.64 7.06
C ALA A 35 0.88 -0.65 6.05
N PHE A 36 1.39 0.52 5.66
CA PHE A 36 2.52 0.64 4.75
C PHE A 36 3.81 0.07 5.35
N LEU A 37 4.10 0.32 6.63
CA LEU A 37 5.27 -0.26 7.31
C LEU A 37 5.21 -1.79 7.32
N VAL A 38 4.04 -2.38 7.62
CA VAL A 38 3.82 -3.83 7.52
C VAL A 38 4.06 -4.31 6.08
N SER A 39 3.50 -3.60 5.10
CA SER A 39 3.64 -3.92 3.68
C SER A 39 5.09 -3.88 3.20
N LEU A 40 5.87 -2.89 3.63
CA LEU A 40 7.29 -2.80 3.29
C LEU A 40 8.08 -3.98 3.86
N PHE A 41 7.91 -4.25 5.16
CA PHE A 41 8.67 -5.29 5.84
C PHE A 41 8.34 -6.68 5.30
N VAL A 42 7.06 -7.03 5.26
CA VAL A 42 6.60 -8.35 4.80
C VAL A 42 6.82 -8.50 3.29
N GLY A 43 6.56 -7.44 2.51
CA GLY A 43 6.75 -7.42 1.06
C GLY A 43 8.22 -7.62 0.68
N LEU A 44 9.15 -6.94 1.36
CA LEU A 44 10.58 -7.11 1.12
C LEU A 44 11.05 -8.53 1.48
N LEU A 45 10.59 -9.06 2.62
CA LEU A 45 10.92 -10.43 3.05
C LEU A 45 10.48 -11.46 1.99
N ILE A 46 9.23 -11.37 1.53
CA ILE A 46 8.69 -12.24 0.50
C ILE A 46 9.46 -12.09 -0.83
N ALA A 47 9.77 -10.86 -1.24
CA ALA A 47 10.52 -10.59 -2.46
C ALA A 47 11.90 -11.28 -2.44
N VAL A 48 12.65 -11.13 -1.32
CA VAL A 48 13.97 -11.73 -1.15
C VAL A 48 13.90 -13.27 -1.15
N ILE A 49 12.91 -13.86 -0.44
CA ILE A 49 12.70 -15.31 -0.41
C ILE A 49 12.48 -15.85 -1.84
N ARG A 50 11.65 -15.19 -2.62
CA ARG A 50 11.32 -15.61 -3.99
C ARG A 50 12.45 -15.32 -4.97
N TYR A 51 13.11 -14.17 -4.83
CA TYR A 51 14.29 -13.82 -5.64
C TYR A 51 15.42 -14.85 -5.48
N LYS A 52 15.70 -15.26 -4.22
CA LYS A 52 16.70 -16.29 -3.91
C LYS A 52 16.22 -17.73 -4.14
N LYS A 53 14.97 -17.94 -4.55
CA LYS A 53 14.36 -19.25 -4.80
C LYS A 53 14.54 -20.24 -3.65
N VAL A 54 14.34 -19.79 -2.40
CA VAL A 54 14.49 -20.63 -1.20
C VAL A 54 13.51 -21.80 -1.28
N LYS A 55 14.00 -23.03 -1.32
CA LYS A 55 13.26 -24.25 -1.72
C LYS A 55 11.92 -24.44 -0.98
N ILE A 56 11.87 -24.23 0.33
CA ILE A 56 10.67 -24.45 1.18
C ILE A 56 9.82 -23.17 1.24
N LEU A 57 10.46 -22.01 1.44
CA LEU A 57 9.75 -20.77 1.69
C LEU A 57 9.16 -20.14 0.41
N SER A 58 9.78 -20.37 -0.75
CA SER A 58 9.31 -19.79 -2.01
C SER A 58 7.91 -20.30 -2.43
N PRO A 59 7.59 -21.61 -2.39
CA PRO A 59 6.24 -22.08 -2.67
C PRO A 59 5.20 -21.57 -1.63
N ILE A 60 5.57 -21.51 -0.35
CA ILE A 60 4.70 -20.96 0.70
C ILE A 60 4.40 -19.49 0.43
N ALA A 61 5.42 -18.69 0.14
CA ALA A 61 5.28 -17.29 -0.25
C ALA A 61 4.39 -17.13 -1.49
N THR A 62 4.56 -17.99 -2.50
CA THR A 62 3.72 -17.96 -3.70
C THR A 62 2.25 -18.27 -3.40
N GLY A 63 1.99 -19.25 -2.52
CA GLY A 63 0.64 -19.57 -2.04
C GLY A 63 0.01 -18.38 -1.30
N PHE A 64 0.78 -17.73 -0.41
CA PHE A 64 0.34 -16.51 0.27
C PHE A 64 -0.03 -15.40 -0.72
N LEU A 65 0.82 -15.13 -1.71
CA LEU A 65 0.55 -14.12 -2.72
C LEU A 65 -0.70 -14.44 -3.56
N SER A 66 -0.90 -15.72 -3.90
CA SER A 66 -2.09 -16.18 -4.62
C SER A 66 -3.36 -15.91 -3.81
N LEU A 67 -3.34 -16.23 -2.50
CA LEU A 67 -4.46 -15.96 -1.59
C LEU A 67 -4.74 -14.46 -1.47
N MET A 68 -3.71 -13.65 -1.19
CA MET A 68 -3.86 -12.21 -0.96
C MET A 68 -4.34 -11.46 -2.22
N ARG A 69 -3.89 -11.87 -3.40
CA ARG A 69 -4.32 -11.25 -4.67
C ARG A 69 -5.60 -11.84 -5.25
N GLY A 70 -5.93 -13.06 -4.85
CA GLY A 70 -7.12 -13.78 -5.32
C GLY A 70 -8.39 -13.49 -4.53
N THR A 71 -8.29 -12.80 -3.39
CA THR A 71 -9.45 -12.50 -2.54
C THR A 71 -9.67 -10.98 -2.37
N PRO A 72 -10.93 -10.51 -2.27
CA PRO A 72 -11.22 -9.09 -2.09
C PRO A 72 -10.65 -8.55 -0.77
N MET A 73 -10.04 -7.36 -0.82
CA MET A 73 -9.45 -6.69 0.35
C MET A 73 -10.44 -6.54 1.51
N LEU A 74 -11.72 -6.23 1.23
CA LEU A 74 -12.76 -6.12 2.25
C LEU A 74 -12.97 -7.42 3.02
N ILE A 75 -12.97 -8.55 2.30
CA ILE A 75 -13.13 -9.87 2.93
C ILE A 75 -11.94 -10.19 3.82
N GLN A 76 -10.71 -9.91 3.37
CA GLN A 76 -9.51 -10.10 4.19
C GLN A 76 -9.53 -9.22 5.44
N LEU A 77 -10.02 -7.99 5.32
CA LEU A 77 -10.18 -7.08 6.46
C LEU A 77 -11.13 -7.69 7.50
N TYR A 78 -12.29 -8.23 7.09
CA TYR A 78 -13.22 -8.89 8.01
C TYR A 78 -12.63 -10.16 8.62
N VAL A 79 -11.94 -10.99 7.82
CA VAL A 79 -11.27 -12.20 8.32
C VAL A 79 -10.22 -11.83 9.38
N ALA A 80 -9.44 -10.79 9.18
CA ALA A 80 -8.48 -10.34 10.17
C ALA A 80 -9.18 -9.74 11.41
N TYR A 81 -10.17 -8.90 11.20
CA TYR A 81 -10.88 -8.21 12.27
C TYR A 81 -11.61 -9.14 13.24
N TYR A 82 -12.23 -10.20 12.72
CA TYR A 82 -12.92 -11.21 13.54
C TYR A 82 -12.04 -12.40 13.86
N GLY A 83 -11.17 -12.81 12.95
CA GLY A 83 -10.35 -14.02 13.07
C GLY A 83 -9.16 -13.86 14.01
N ILE A 84 -8.43 -12.73 13.96
CA ILE A 84 -7.28 -12.54 14.85
C ILE A 84 -7.70 -12.61 16.33
N PRO A 85 -8.73 -11.88 16.81
CA PRO A 85 -9.19 -12.01 18.18
C PRO A 85 -9.63 -13.45 18.54
N ALA A 86 -10.30 -14.14 17.60
CA ALA A 86 -10.71 -15.52 17.83
C ALA A 86 -9.51 -16.46 18.03
N ILE A 87 -8.48 -16.33 17.19
CA ILE A 87 -7.23 -17.10 17.31
C ILE A 87 -6.52 -16.79 18.63
N LEU A 88 -6.42 -15.52 19.02
CA LEU A 88 -5.79 -15.13 20.28
C LEU A 88 -6.52 -15.71 21.51
N ARG A 89 -7.86 -15.76 21.46
CA ARG A 89 -8.65 -16.42 22.52
C ARG A 89 -8.42 -17.95 22.56
N ILE A 90 -8.19 -18.60 21.41
CA ILE A 90 -7.78 -20.01 21.37
C ILE A 90 -6.41 -20.18 22.05
N PHE A 91 -5.43 -19.31 21.79
CA PHE A 91 -4.16 -19.35 22.50
C PHE A 91 -4.31 -19.14 24.00
N ASN A 92 -5.26 -18.30 24.44
CA ASN A 92 -5.57 -18.17 25.87
C ASN A 92 -6.10 -19.47 26.50
N SER A 93 -6.89 -20.25 25.76
CA SER A 93 -7.33 -21.58 26.27
C SER A 93 -6.16 -22.57 26.42
N TRP A 94 -5.02 -22.29 25.78
CA TRP A 94 -3.76 -23.04 25.93
C TRP A 94 -2.78 -22.42 26.95
N GLY A 95 -3.23 -21.36 27.69
CA GLY A 95 -2.46 -20.72 28.75
C GLY A 95 -1.66 -19.47 28.39
N ALA A 96 -1.92 -18.83 27.24
CA ALA A 96 -1.15 -17.68 26.78
C ALA A 96 -1.41 -16.35 27.52
N ASN A 97 -2.54 -16.21 28.25
CA ASN A 97 -2.92 -15.01 29.03
C ASN A 97 -2.83 -13.67 28.27
N ILE A 98 -3.33 -13.62 27.03
CA ILE A 98 -3.35 -12.41 26.20
C ILE A 98 -4.64 -11.63 26.47
N GLU A 99 -4.55 -10.36 26.83
CA GLU A 99 -5.71 -9.48 27.00
C GLU A 99 -6.25 -9.00 25.65
N VAL A 100 -7.03 -9.85 24.98
CA VAL A 100 -7.49 -9.62 23.59
C VAL A 100 -8.37 -8.38 23.48
N ASP A 101 -9.18 -8.07 24.49
CA ASP A 101 -10.15 -6.98 24.45
C ASP A 101 -9.51 -5.59 24.64
N VAL A 102 -8.25 -5.53 25.10
CA VAL A 102 -7.45 -4.31 25.22
C VAL A 102 -6.81 -3.91 23.88
N ILE A 103 -6.66 -4.84 22.94
CA ILE A 103 -6.02 -4.56 21.65
C ILE A 103 -6.92 -3.63 20.83
N PRO A 104 -6.42 -2.41 20.46
CA PRO A 104 -7.22 -1.47 19.67
C PRO A 104 -7.60 -2.06 18.30
N LYS A 105 -8.84 -1.83 17.87
CA LYS A 105 -9.36 -2.32 16.58
C LYS A 105 -8.53 -1.91 15.36
N ILE A 106 -7.87 -0.76 15.45
CA ILE A 106 -6.96 -0.25 14.41
C ILE A 106 -5.81 -1.22 14.12
N VAL A 107 -5.37 -2.01 15.14
CA VAL A 107 -4.28 -2.99 14.98
C VAL A 107 -4.68 -4.07 13.97
N TYR A 108 -5.87 -4.63 14.12
CA TYR A 108 -6.36 -5.64 13.18
C TYR A 108 -6.51 -5.10 11.76
N ALA A 109 -6.95 -3.85 11.65
CA ALA A 109 -7.14 -3.21 10.34
C ALA A 109 -5.80 -2.92 9.64
N PHE A 110 -4.82 -2.30 10.32
CA PHE A 110 -3.56 -2.03 9.63
C PHE A 110 -2.78 -3.30 9.30
N LEU A 111 -2.90 -4.35 10.12
CA LEU A 111 -2.30 -5.66 9.80
C LEU A 111 -2.95 -6.26 8.54
N ALA A 112 -4.28 -6.25 8.45
CA ALA A 112 -4.99 -6.75 7.27
C ALA A 112 -4.62 -5.99 6.00
N LEU A 113 -4.71 -4.65 6.05
CA LEU A 113 -4.39 -3.77 4.93
C LEU A 113 -2.91 -3.89 4.54
N GLY A 114 -2.02 -3.99 5.53
CA GLY A 114 -0.59 -4.14 5.31
C GLY A 114 -0.21 -5.48 4.69
N LEU A 115 -0.80 -6.59 5.14
CA LEU A 115 -0.58 -7.92 4.57
C LEU A 115 -1.14 -8.02 3.15
N TYR A 116 -2.33 -7.47 2.89
CA TYR A 116 -2.87 -7.34 1.54
C TYR A 116 -1.89 -6.60 0.62
N GLN A 117 -1.46 -5.41 1.04
CA GLN A 117 -0.55 -4.59 0.24
C GLN A 117 0.83 -5.22 0.10
N ALA A 118 1.30 -6.00 1.08
CA ALA A 118 2.58 -6.72 1.02
C ALA A 118 2.67 -7.66 -0.19
N ALA A 119 1.55 -8.23 -0.61
CA ALA A 119 1.51 -9.06 -1.80
C ALA A 119 1.86 -8.29 -3.09
N PHE A 120 1.44 -7.04 -3.20
CA PHE A 120 1.77 -6.17 -4.35
C PHE A 120 3.16 -5.56 -4.21
N THR A 121 3.50 -5.07 -3.02
CA THR A 121 4.83 -4.51 -2.73
C THR A 121 5.94 -5.54 -2.92
N SER A 122 5.69 -6.82 -2.62
CA SER A 122 6.67 -7.89 -2.85
C SER A 122 6.99 -8.08 -4.33
N GLU A 123 6.01 -7.96 -5.21
CA GLU A 123 6.27 -8.03 -6.66
C GLU A 123 7.00 -6.80 -7.16
N THR A 124 6.68 -5.61 -6.61
CA THR A 124 7.44 -4.38 -6.91
C THR A 124 8.92 -4.54 -6.57
N PHE A 125 9.23 -5.03 -5.37
CA PHE A 125 10.62 -5.29 -4.97
C PHE A 125 11.28 -6.40 -5.81
N ARG A 126 10.56 -7.49 -6.09
CA ARG A 126 11.11 -8.58 -6.89
C ARG A 126 11.43 -8.12 -8.32
N ALA A 127 10.51 -7.40 -8.96
CA ALA A 127 10.73 -6.85 -10.29
C ALA A 127 11.90 -5.86 -10.31
N ALA A 128 12.04 -5.02 -9.29
CA ALA A 128 13.14 -4.09 -9.16
C ALA A 128 14.49 -4.79 -8.95
N LEU A 129 14.55 -5.89 -8.18
CA LEU A 129 15.76 -6.68 -8.03
C LEU A 129 16.14 -7.41 -9.32
N GLU A 130 15.15 -7.85 -10.11
CA GLU A 130 15.35 -8.53 -11.38
C GLU A 130 15.70 -7.58 -12.54
N SER A 131 15.41 -6.28 -12.41
CA SER A 131 15.72 -5.26 -13.42
C SER A 131 17.17 -4.79 -13.41
N VAL A 132 17.94 -5.13 -12.36
CA VAL A 132 19.36 -4.76 -12.27
C VAL A 132 20.15 -5.46 -13.37
N ASP A 133 20.98 -4.71 -14.09
CA ASP A 133 21.77 -5.24 -15.21
C ASP A 133 22.81 -6.25 -14.71
N LYS A 134 22.77 -7.45 -15.30
CA LYS A 134 23.74 -8.51 -15.00
C LYS A 134 25.15 -8.11 -15.38
N GLY A 135 25.33 -7.32 -16.45
CA GLY A 135 26.62 -6.83 -16.89
C GLY A 135 27.29 -5.93 -15.83
N GLU A 136 26.52 -5.11 -15.11
CA GLU A 136 27.06 -4.32 -13.99
C GLU A 136 27.52 -5.21 -12.82
N ILE A 137 26.76 -6.26 -12.54
CA ILE A 137 27.12 -7.25 -11.50
C ILE A 137 28.42 -7.99 -11.90
N GLU A 138 28.51 -8.43 -13.16
CA GLU A 138 29.68 -9.12 -13.72
C GLU A 138 30.91 -8.19 -13.74
N ALA A 139 30.76 -6.94 -14.16
CA ALA A 139 31.80 -5.93 -14.13
C ALA A 139 32.33 -5.67 -12.71
N GLY A 140 31.41 -5.52 -11.73
CA GLY A 140 31.78 -5.40 -10.32
C GLY A 140 32.60 -6.62 -9.83
N SER A 141 32.19 -7.81 -10.21
CA SER A 141 32.90 -9.05 -9.87
C SER A 141 34.29 -9.12 -10.52
N ALA A 142 34.41 -8.71 -11.79
CA ALA A 142 35.69 -8.65 -12.52
C ALA A 142 36.65 -7.63 -11.90
N MET A 143 36.14 -6.55 -11.28
CA MET A 143 36.93 -5.57 -10.52
C MET A 143 37.32 -6.06 -9.11
N GLY A 144 37.00 -7.30 -8.74
CA GLY A 144 37.35 -7.86 -7.43
C GLY A 144 36.40 -7.44 -6.29
N MET A 145 35.23 -6.89 -6.58
CA MET A 145 34.26 -6.55 -5.54
C MET A 145 33.67 -7.82 -4.91
N THR A 146 33.56 -7.82 -3.59
CA THR A 146 32.82 -8.86 -2.86
C THR A 146 31.33 -8.77 -3.14
N TYR A 147 30.58 -9.87 -2.96
CA TYR A 147 29.12 -9.88 -3.14
C TYR A 147 28.44 -8.79 -2.29
N GLY A 148 28.87 -8.54 -1.05
CA GLY A 148 28.33 -7.49 -0.19
C GLY A 148 28.58 -6.07 -0.74
N GLN A 149 29.73 -5.85 -1.41
CA GLN A 149 30.02 -4.58 -2.08
C GLN A 149 29.15 -4.38 -3.32
N ILE A 150 28.99 -5.42 -4.14
CA ILE A 150 28.08 -5.43 -5.31
C ILE A 150 26.64 -5.16 -4.86
N LEU A 151 26.17 -5.87 -3.83
CA LEU A 151 24.83 -5.68 -3.30
C LEU A 151 24.58 -4.21 -2.85
N ARG A 152 25.52 -3.64 -2.07
CA ARG A 152 25.37 -2.30 -1.50
C ARG A 152 25.58 -1.18 -2.51
N ARG A 153 26.50 -1.35 -3.48
CA ARG A 153 26.92 -0.26 -4.38
C ARG A 153 26.26 -0.30 -5.75
N ILE A 154 25.76 -1.48 -6.18
CA ILE A 154 25.15 -1.67 -7.48
C ILE A 154 23.69 -2.08 -7.31
N ILE A 155 23.41 -3.27 -6.74
CA ILE A 155 22.06 -3.85 -6.74
C ILE A 155 21.05 -3.02 -5.96
N VAL A 156 21.37 -2.66 -4.71
CA VAL A 156 20.40 -1.97 -3.84
C VAL A 156 20.08 -0.55 -4.35
N PRO A 157 21.04 0.30 -4.74
CA PRO A 157 20.73 1.63 -5.26
C PRO A 157 19.87 1.59 -6.54
N GLU A 158 20.21 0.72 -7.48
CA GLU A 158 19.49 0.58 -8.74
C GLU A 158 18.07 0.01 -8.52
N ALA A 159 17.96 -1.10 -7.78
CA ALA A 159 16.68 -1.69 -7.43
C ALA A 159 15.78 -0.71 -6.65
N MET A 160 16.33 0.10 -5.74
CA MET A 160 15.55 1.11 -5.00
C MET A 160 15.01 2.20 -5.94
N GLY A 161 15.81 2.68 -6.89
CA GLY A 161 15.36 3.63 -7.91
C GLY A 161 14.18 3.07 -8.72
N ASN A 162 14.29 1.81 -9.15
CA ASN A 162 13.27 1.13 -9.95
C ASN A 162 12.01 0.76 -9.13
N ALA A 163 12.14 0.46 -7.82
CA ALA A 163 11.02 0.15 -6.94
C ALA A 163 10.21 1.39 -6.52
N LEU A 164 10.85 2.55 -6.45
CA LEU A 164 10.30 3.75 -5.81
C LEU A 164 8.94 4.18 -6.36
N PRO A 165 8.69 4.25 -7.69
CA PRO A 165 7.36 4.60 -8.22
C PRO A 165 6.26 3.62 -7.77
N GLY A 166 6.56 2.32 -7.76
CA GLY A 166 5.64 1.29 -7.30
C GLY A 166 5.34 1.40 -5.80
N ILE A 167 6.36 1.73 -4.99
CA ILE A 167 6.21 1.96 -3.55
C ILE A 167 5.34 3.21 -3.30
N CYS A 168 5.56 4.30 -4.01
CA CYS A 168 4.75 5.52 -3.91
C CYS A 168 3.28 5.25 -4.25
N ASN A 169 3.02 4.51 -5.33
CA ASN A 169 1.67 4.09 -5.72
C ASN A 169 1.01 3.21 -4.65
N SER A 170 1.78 2.36 -3.97
CA SER A 170 1.30 1.53 -2.86
C SER A 170 0.79 2.37 -1.69
N VAL A 171 1.49 3.46 -1.33
CA VAL A 171 1.03 4.39 -0.27
C VAL A 171 -0.29 5.05 -0.65
N ILE A 172 -0.40 5.56 -1.88
CA ILE A 172 -1.64 6.18 -2.38
C ILE A 172 -2.79 5.17 -2.38
N GLY A 173 -2.52 3.93 -2.79
CA GLY A 173 -3.48 2.83 -2.75
C GLY A 173 -3.96 2.52 -1.34
N LEU A 174 -3.04 2.46 -0.38
CA LEU A 174 -3.36 2.24 1.04
C LEU A 174 -4.21 3.37 1.62
N VAL A 175 -3.88 4.64 1.36
CA VAL A 175 -4.69 5.77 1.83
C VAL A 175 -6.14 5.65 1.35
N LYS A 176 -6.37 5.28 0.09
CA LYS A 176 -7.73 5.02 -0.42
C LYS A 176 -8.35 3.77 0.23
N GLY A 177 -7.55 2.72 0.42
CA GLY A 177 -7.96 1.45 1.03
C GLY A 177 -8.40 1.58 2.48
N THR A 178 -7.90 2.60 3.23
CA THR A 178 -8.34 2.82 4.61
C THR A 178 -9.84 3.08 4.75
N SER A 179 -10.50 3.57 3.69
CA SER A 179 -11.95 3.75 3.67
C SER A 179 -12.73 2.48 3.99
N LEU A 180 -12.18 1.30 3.67
CA LEU A 180 -12.78 0.01 4.00
C LEU A 180 -12.77 -0.27 5.52
N ALA A 181 -11.83 0.34 6.27
CA ALA A 181 -11.77 0.17 7.73
C ALA A 181 -12.98 0.79 8.45
N SER A 182 -13.73 1.66 7.79
CA SER A 182 -15.00 2.18 8.28
C SER A 182 -16.00 1.06 8.57
N THR A 183 -15.99 0.00 7.79
CA THR A 183 -16.89 -1.17 7.96
C THR A 183 -16.59 -1.96 9.24
N CYS A 184 -15.39 -1.81 9.80
CA CYS A 184 -14.98 -2.37 11.09
C CYS A 184 -15.16 -1.39 12.26
N GLY A 185 -15.83 -0.24 12.04
CA GLY A 185 -16.10 0.76 13.08
C GLY A 185 -14.89 1.61 13.46
N ILE A 186 -13.87 1.71 12.60
CA ILE A 186 -12.73 2.61 12.81
C ILE A 186 -13.11 4.00 12.33
N ILE A 187 -13.08 4.98 13.25
CA ILE A 187 -13.55 6.35 13.01
C ILE A 187 -12.48 7.15 12.25
N GLU A 188 -12.20 6.74 11.00
CA GLU A 188 -11.45 7.48 10.01
C GLU A 188 -12.40 8.41 9.20
N ILE A 189 -11.94 9.04 8.13
CA ILE A 189 -12.72 10.03 7.36
C ILE A 189 -14.07 9.46 6.89
N THR A 190 -14.08 8.23 6.36
CA THR A 190 -15.30 7.62 5.77
C THR A 190 -16.31 7.26 6.86
N TYR A 191 -15.86 6.71 7.99
CA TYR A 191 -16.75 6.41 9.11
C TYR A 191 -17.32 7.69 9.73
N GLN A 192 -16.52 8.77 9.81
CA GLN A 192 -17.01 10.07 10.26
C GLN A 192 -18.16 10.58 9.37
N ASN A 193 -18.06 10.38 8.05
CA ASN A 193 -19.16 10.71 7.16
C ASN A 193 -20.40 9.86 7.43
N GLN A 194 -20.25 8.55 7.69
CA GLN A 194 -21.38 7.69 8.04
C GLN A 194 -22.10 8.16 9.31
N ILE A 195 -21.35 8.61 10.33
CA ILE A 195 -21.91 9.18 11.54
C ILE A 195 -22.73 10.46 11.24
N LEU A 196 -22.20 11.34 10.39
CA LEU A 196 -22.89 12.59 10.03
C LEU A 196 -24.15 12.28 9.18
N ALA A 197 -24.01 11.46 8.15
CA ALA A 197 -25.11 11.09 7.26
C ALA A 197 -26.22 10.27 7.95
N GLY A 198 -25.86 9.51 9.01
CA GLY A 198 -26.86 8.79 9.81
C GLY A 198 -27.77 9.68 10.65
N ARG A 199 -27.43 10.98 10.81
CA ARG A 199 -28.26 11.94 11.56
C ARG A 199 -29.37 12.60 10.73
N ASP A 200 -29.09 12.80 9.42
CA ASP A 200 -29.95 13.57 8.52
C ASP A 200 -30.35 12.80 7.26
N TYR A 201 -29.85 11.55 7.10
CA TYR A 201 -30.06 10.68 5.95
C TYR A 201 -29.57 11.24 4.60
N ARG A 202 -28.72 12.29 4.65
CA ARG A 202 -28.14 12.96 3.47
C ARG A 202 -26.77 12.38 3.17
N TYR A 203 -26.73 11.23 2.52
CA TYR A 203 -25.49 10.49 2.23
C TYR A 203 -24.68 11.09 1.07
N LEU A 204 -25.38 11.58 0.03
CA LEU A 204 -24.76 12.00 -1.23
C LEU A 204 -23.77 13.14 -1.03
N GLU A 205 -24.14 14.18 -0.30
CA GLU A 205 -23.31 15.34 -0.01
C GLU A 205 -22.03 14.97 0.72
N GLY A 206 -22.15 14.03 1.66
CA GLY A 206 -21.01 13.53 2.41
C GLY A 206 -20.04 12.72 1.55
N TYR A 207 -20.56 11.84 0.67
CA TYR A 207 -19.68 11.08 -0.23
C TYR A 207 -19.03 11.96 -1.30
N VAL A 208 -19.70 13.01 -1.78
CA VAL A 208 -19.07 14.01 -2.66
C VAL A 208 -17.96 14.76 -1.94
N ALA A 209 -18.19 15.18 -0.68
CA ALA A 209 -17.15 15.80 0.14
C ALA A 209 -15.97 14.86 0.36
N LEU A 210 -16.21 13.57 0.65
CA LEU A 210 -15.17 12.56 0.78
C LEU A 210 -14.36 12.39 -0.51
N ALA A 211 -15.02 12.32 -1.66
CA ALA A 211 -14.35 12.19 -2.95
C ALA A 211 -13.39 13.37 -3.19
N ILE A 212 -13.81 14.59 -2.87
CA ILE A 212 -12.98 15.80 -2.97
C ILE A 212 -11.79 15.71 -2.01
N ILE A 213 -12.00 15.32 -0.75
CA ILE A 213 -10.94 15.22 0.25
C ILE A 213 -9.91 14.16 -0.16
N TYR A 214 -10.34 12.95 -0.54
CA TYR A 214 -9.40 11.90 -0.99
C TYR A 214 -8.66 12.30 -2.27
N TRP A 215 -9.31 13.00 -3.18
CA TRP A 215 -8.68 13.53 -4.39
C TRP A 215 -7.58 14.54 -4.07
N ILE A 216 -7.85 15.50 -3.18
CA ILE A 216 -6.86 16.48 -2.72
C ILE A 216 -5.68 15.79 -2.03
N ILE A 217 -5.94 14.84 -1.11
CA ILE A 217 -4.89 14.06 -0.44
C ILE A 217 -4.04 13.33 -1.49
N THR A 218 -4.66 12.69 -2.49
CA THR A 218 -3.96 11.98 -3.56
C THR A 218 -3.05 12.93 -4.36
N ILE A 219 -3.55 14.11 -4.76
CA ILE A 219 -2.74 15.12 -5.48
C ILE A 219 -1.53 15.57 -4.66
N ILE A 220 -1.73 15.79 -3.36
CA ILE A 220 -0.63 16.20 -2.46
C ILE A 220 0.42 15.09 -2.38
N LEU A 221 0.01 13.85 -2.17
CA LEU A 221 0.92 12.71 -2.10
C LEU A 221 1.66 12.49 -3.43
N GLU A 222 0.98 12.57 -4.57
CA GLU A 222 1.61 12.46 -5.89
C GLU A 222 2.68 13.54 -6.11
N LYS A 223 2.42 14.78 -5.70
CA LYS A 223 3.41 15.85 -5.81
C LYS A 223 4.63 15.59 -4.93
N ILE A 224 4.41 15.16 -3.67
CA ILE A 224 5.49 14.81 -2.74
C ILE A 224 6.33 13.66 -3.33
N PHE A 225 5.69 12.60 -3.82
CA PHE A 225 6.37 11.44 -4.37
C PHE A 225 7.13 11.75 -5.64
N LYS A 226 6.61 12.59 -6.54
CA LYS A 226 7.36 13.07 -7.72
C LYS A 226 8.66 13.80 -7.34
N LEU A 227 8.66 14.56 -6.23
CA LEU A 227 9.88 15.21 -5.73
C LEU A 227 10.87 14.17 -5.18
N VAL A 228 10.38 13.15 -4.47
CA VAL A 228 11.22 12.05 -3.96
C VAL A 228 11.81 11.26 -5.12
N GLU A 229 10.99 10.85 -6.10
CA GLU A 229 11.42 10.12 -7.30
C GLU A 229 12.52 10.88 -8.07
N LYS A 230 12.33 12.19 -8.25
CA LYS A 230 13.32 13.03 -8.95
C LYS A 230 14.70 13.00 -8.26
N LYS A 231 14.73 12.89 -6.93
CA LYS A 231 15.99 12.84 -6.16
C LYS A 231 16.70 11.49 -6.28
N PHE A 232 15.95 10.41 -6.51
CA PHE A 232 16.48 9.05 -6.60
C PHE A 232 16.57 8.53 -8.06
N LYS A 233 16.21 9.36 -9.06
CA LYS A 233 16.30 8.97 -10.45
C LYS A 233 17.77 8.74 -10.83
N ILE A 234 18.10 7.49 -11.17
CA ILE A 234 19.38 7.15 -11.77
C ILE A 234 19.36 7.70 -13.20
N PRO A 235 20.42 8.37 -13.69
CA PRO A 235 20.49 8.80 -15.09
C PRO A 235 20.28 7.59 -16.01
N GLU A 236 19.33 7.69 -16.94
CA GLU A 236 19.16 6.66 -17.97
C GLU A 236 20.47 6.50 -18.72
N GLN A 237 21.00 5.30 -18.77
CA GLN A 237 22.11 4.99 -19.66
C GLN A 237 21.67 5.27 -21.11
N PRO A 238 22.52 5.90 -21.95
CA PRO A 238 22.18 6.11 -23.36
C PRO A 238 21.85 4.76 -23.98
N LYS A 239 20.66 4.64 -24.56
CA LYS A 239 20.26 3.41 -25.26
C LYS A 239 21.36 3.05 -26.27
N PRO A 240 21.80 1.79 -26.34
CA PRO A 240 22.78 1.38 -27.35
C PRO A 240 22.27 1.83 -28.71
N VAL A 241 23.12 2.57 -29.42
CA VAL A 241 22.83 3.00 -30.79
C VAL A 241 22.50 1.74 -31.57
N LYS A 242 21.26 1.62 -32.05
CA LYS A 242 20.91 0.52 -32.97
C LYS A 242 21.88 0.63 -34.12
N GLU A 243 22.79 -0.36 -34.23
CA GLU A 243 23.65 -0.48 -35.40
C GLU A 243 22.76 -0.43 -36.63
N ALA A 244 22.98 0.60 -37.45
CA ALA A 244 22.34 0.74 -38.72
C ALA A 244 22.64 -0.57 -39.46
N LYS A 245 21.60 -1.37 -39.76
CA LYS A 245 21.73 -2.48 -40.66
C LYS A 245 22.38 -1.94 -41.93
N HIS A 246 23.67 -2.23 -42.11
CA HIS A 246 24.32 -2.04 -43.37
C HIS A 246 23.55 -2.89 -44.40
N GLY A 247 22.80 -2.20 -45.25
CA GLY A 247 22.25 -2.77 -46.45
C GLY A 247 23.43 -3.30 -47.29
N ASN A 248 23.45 -4.58 -47.51
CA ASN A 248 24.30 -5.16 -48.53
C ASN A 248 23.73 -4.81 -49.90
N PRO A 249 24.60 -4.41 -50.86
CA PRO A 249 24.21 -4.11 -52.21
C PRO A 249 23.68 -5.32 -52.98
#